data_a0151a87fdbd9462fbf277c2baccdf04
#
_entry.id   a0151a87fdbd9462fbf277c2baccdf04
#
_cell.length_a   1.000
_cell.length_b   1.000
_cell.length_c   1.000
_cell.angle_alpha   90.00
_cell.angle_beta   90.00
_cell.angle_gamma   90.00
#
_symmetry.space_group_name_H-M   'P 1'
#
loop_
_entity.id
_entity.type
_entity.pdbx_description
1 polymer ?
#
loop_
_entity_poly.entity_id
_entity_poly.type
_entity_poly.pdbx_seq_one_letter_code
_entity_poly.pdbx_strand_id
1 'polypeptide(L)'
;MTRHNLRLFISAIFLSSLLSVTASADQLLQSIQADYKQRLGDLFIDFHRNPELSTAEVRTAKKLTAELRSNGFEVSEGIGGTGIVALMENGPGPLVMLRADMDGLPLKEKSGLPYASTATQLDPITGKVFPVMHACGHDVHITSLAGTAKQMAERRDKWSGTLMLIGQPAEERIMGARAMMRDNLWQRFGTPDYALAFHVSAGLRAGLINVQEG
;
A
#
# COMPACT_ATOMS: atom_id res chain seq x y z
N MET A 1 40.88 -31.26 -19.21
CA MET A 1 39.51 -30.74 -19.42
C MET A 1 39.53 -29.86 -20.67
N THR A 2 38.85 -30.28 -21.71
CA THR A 2 38.90 -29.59 -23.00
C THR A 2 38.02 -28.33 -22.93
N ARG A 3 38.40 -27.27 -23.67
CA ARG A 3 37.65 -25.97 -23.69
C ARG A 3 36.17 -26.10 -24.03
N HIS A 4 35.74 -27.21 -24.62
CA HIS A 4 34.30 -27.52 -24.91
C HIS A 4 33.46 -27.80 -23.65
N ASN A 5 34.02 -28.49 -22.66
CA ASN A 5 33.30 -28.83 -21.44
C ASN A 5 33.08 -27.62 -20.53
N LEU A 6 33.96 -26.62 -20.59
CA LEU A 6 33.83 -25.39 -19.80
C LEU A 6 32.69 -24.48 -20.34
N ARG A 7 32.52 -24.41 -21.67
CA ARG A 7 31.45 -23.63 -22.30
C ARG A 7 30.04 -24.21 -22.03
N LEU A 8 29.91 -25.53 -22.00
CA LEU A 8 28.66 -26.21 -21.65
C LEU A 8 28.29 -26.01 -20.18
N PHE A 9 29.25 -25.99 -19.27
CA PHE A 9 28.98 -25.74 -17.83
C PHE A 9 28.53 -24.30 -17.57
N ILE A 10 29.13 -23.30 -18.21
CA ILE A 10 28.75 -21.89 -18.06
C ILE A 10 27.35 -21.64 -18.64
N SER A 11 27.02 -22.22 -19.79
CA SER A 11 25.68 -22.09 -20.39
C SER A 11 24.59 -22.76 -19.54
N ALA A 12 24.88 -23.90 -18.90
CA ALA A 12 23.93 -24.58 -18.01
C ALA A 12 23.66 -23.79 -16.72
N ILE A 13 24.68 -23.12 -16.17
CA ILE A 13 24.53 -22.27 -14.97
C ILE A 13 23.68 -21.02 -15.28
N PHE A 14 23.90 -20.38 -16.44
CA PHE A 14 23.07 -19.23 -16.84
C PHE A 14 21.63 -19.61 -17.15
N LEU A 15 21.37 -20.76 -17.74
CA LEU A 15 20.03 -21.22 -18.05
C LEU A 15 19.25 -21.63 -16.78
N SER A 16 19.92 -22.25 -15.80
CA SER A 16 19.31 -22.60 -14.53
C SER A 16 18.96 -21.41 -13.65
N SER A 17 19.75 -20.33 -13.71
CA SER A 17 19.46 -19.09 -12.98
C SER A 17 18.28 -18.32 -13.56
N LEU A 18 18.11 -18.29 -14.89
CA LEU A 18 16.96 -17.70 -15.55
C LEU A 18 15.64 -18.44 -15.25
N LEU A 19 15.66 -19.77 -15.23
CA LEU A 19 14.51 -20.60 -14.90
C LEU A 19 14.07 -20.41 -13.44
N SER A 20 14.98 -20.22 -12.51
CA SER A 20 14.65 -20.00 -11.11
C SER A 20 14.03 -18.61 -10.84
N VAL A 21 14.43 -17.58 -11.58
CA VAL A 21 13.85 -16.23 -11.46
C VAL A 21 12.41 -16.20 -11.99
N THR A 22 12.14 -16.82 -13.13
CA THR A 22 10.78 -16.89 -13.70
C THR A 22 9.84 -17.69 -12.79
N ALA A 23 10.28 -18.82 -12.25
CA ALA A 23 9.48 -19.63 -11.32
C ALA A 23 9.12 -18.85 -10.04
N SER A 24 10.04 -18.04 -9.52
CA SER A 24 9.80 -17.21 -8.33
C SER A 24 8.79 -16.07 -8.61
N ALA A 25 8.88 -15.43 -9.78
CA ALA A 25 7.94 -14.39 -10.20
C ALA A 25 6.53 -14.96 -10.40
N ASP A 26 6.40 -16.15 -11.00
CA ASP A 26 5.13 -16.84 -11.18
C ASP A 26 4.49 -17.22 -9.84
N GLN A 27 5.28 -17.68 -8.87
CA GLN A 27 4.80 -17.97 -7.52
C GLN A 27 4.29 -16.74 -6.79
N LEU A 28 4.98 -15.60 -6.90
CA LEU A 28 4.54 -14.34 -6.32
C LEU A 28 3.21 -13.89 -6.94
N LEU A 29 3.11 -13.92 -8.27
CA LEU A 29 1.88 -13.56 -8.98
C LEU A 29 0.71 -14.45 -8.57
N GLN A 30 0.91 -15.77 -8.48
CA GLN A 30 -0.13 -16.71 -8.03
C GLN A 30 -0.55 -16.42 -6.59
N SER A 31 0.38 -16.11 -5.70
CA SER A 31 0.08 -15.76 -4.31
C SER A 31 -0.74 -14.47 -4.22
N ILE A 32 -0.39 -13.44 -4.99
CA ILE A 32 -1.15 -12.18 -5.05
C ILE A 32 -2.56 -12.42 -5.59
N GLN A 33 -2.70 -13.21 -6.66
CA GLN A 33 -4.01 -13.54 -7.23
C GLN A 33 -4.89 -14.34 -6.26
N ALA A 34 -4.29 -15.26 -5.50
CA ALA A 34 -4.99 -16.03 -4.47
C ALA A 34 -5.45 -15.12 -3.33
N ASP A 35 -4.58 -14.25 -2.83
CA ASP A 35 -4.90 -13.30 -1.76
C ASP A 35 -6.01 -12.31 -2.21
N TYR A 36 -5.95 -11.84 -3.47
CA TYR A 36 -7.02 -10.99 -4.02
C TYR A 36 -8.37 -11.69 -3.99
N LYS A 37 -8.44 -12.93 -4.46
CA LYS A 37 -9.69 -13.70 -4.50
C LYS A 37 -10.23 -14.05 -3.13
N GLN A 38 -9.36 -14.28 -2.15
CA GLN A 38 -9.74 -14.76 -0.82
C GLN A 38 -10.03 -13.63 0.17
N ARG A 39 -9.44 -12.45 -0.02
CA ARG A 39 -9.43 -11.40 1.01
C ARG A 39 -9.38 -9.97 0.44
N LEU A 40 -8.40 -9.65 -0.43
CA LEU A 40 -8.17 -8.26 -0.85
C LEU A 40 -9.33 -7.70 -1.66
N GLY A 41 -10.05 -8.53 -2.43
CA GLY A 41 -11.24 -8.09 -3.17
C GLY A 41 -12.34 -7.61 -2.23
N ASP A 42 -12.61 -8.34 -1.16
CA ASP A 42 -13.60 -7.96 -0.15
C ASP A 42 -13.12 -6.74 0.67
N LEU A 43 -11.84 -6.67 0.98
CA LEU A 43 -11.23 -5.52 1.66
C LEU A 43 -11.35 -4.23 0.81
N PHE A 44 -11.08 -4.32 -0.48
CA PHE A 44 -11.28 -3.22 -1.42
C PHE A 44 -12.73 -2.75 -1.44
N ILE A 45 -13.68 -3.70 -1.58
CA ILE A 45 -15.12 -3.38 -1.56
C ILE A 45 -15.54 -2.73 -0.24
N ASP A 46 -14.96 -3.17 0.87
CA ASP A 46 -15.25 -2.60 2.19
C ASP A 46 -14.76 -1.15 2.32
N PHE A 47 -13.55 -0.83 1.86
CA PHE A 47 -13.05 0.55 1.80
C PHE A 47 -13.87 1.39 0.83
N HIS A 48 -14.14 0.88 -0.37
CA HIS A 48 -14.92 1.57 -1.39
C HIS A 48 -16.32 1.98 -0.91
N ARG A 49 -17.01 1.10 -0.20
CA ARG A 49 -18.36 1.34 0.35
C ARG A 49 -18.39 2.33 1.50
N ASN A 50 -17.29 2.47 2.22
CA ASN A 50 -17.22 3.21 3.47
C ASN A 50 -16.09 4.25 3.46
N PRO A 51 -16.03 5.13 2.45
CA PRO A 51 -15.04 6.19 2.39
C PRO A 51 -15.27 7.21 3.49
N GLU A 52 -14.21 7.83 3.96
CA GLU A 52 -14.24 8.87 4.97
C GLU A 52 -13.53 10.13 4.47
N LEU A 53 -14.03 11.29 4.87
CA LEU A 53 -13.46 12.59 4.48
C LEU A 53 -12.11 12.84 5.13
N SER A 54 -11.32 13.70 4.49
CA SER A 54 -10.04 14.19 5.02
C SER A 54 -10.15 14.63 6.49
N THR A 55 -9.23 14.19 7.33
CA THR A 55 -9.15 14.42 8.78
C THR A 55 -10.17 13.65 9.64
N ALA A 56 -10.98 12.81 9.02
CA ALA A 56 -12.02 12.02 9.68
C ALA A 56 -11.99 10.53 9.30
N GLU A 57 -10.83 10.02 8.86
CA GLU A 57 -10.59 8.66 8.36
C GLU A 57 -10.43 7.64 9.51
N VAL A 58 -11.28 7.72 10.53
CA VAL A 58 -11.15 6.93 11.77
C VAL A 58 -11.36 5.44 11.54
N ARG A 59 -12.42 5.09 10.79
CA ARG A 59 -12.73 3.71 10.45
C ARG A 59 -11.68 3.11 9.52
N THR A 60 -11.28 3.86 8.51
CA THR A 60 -10.27 3.49 7.51
C THR A 60 -8.94 3.20 8.19
N ALA A 61 -8.45 4.12 9.03
CA ALA A 61 -7.22 3.95 9.80
C ALA A 61 -7.28 2.70 10.71
N LYS A 62 -8.39 2.52 11.44
CA LYS A 62 -8.58 1.35 12.31
C LYS A 62 -8.58 0.03 11.53
N LYS A 63 -9.23 0.00 10.36
CA LYS A 63 -9.28 -1.19 9.51
C LYS A 63 -7.90 -1.52 8.95
N LEU A 64 -7.20 -0.54 8.39
CA LEU A 64 -5.84 -0.71 7.89
C LEU A 64 -4.87 -1.13 9.00
N THR A 65 -4.98 -0.53 10.19
CA THR A 65 -4.20 -0.95 11.37
C THR A 65 -4.39 -2.44 11.69
N ALA A 66 -5.63 -2.92 11.68
CA ALA A 66 -5.92 -4.32 11.96
C ALA A 66 -5.29 -5.25 10.91
N GLU A 67 -5.36 -4.89 9.62
CA GLU A 67 -4.72 -5.60 8.52
C GLU A 67 -3.19 -5.67 8.69
N LEU A 68 -2.55 -4.56 9.03
CA LEU A 68 -1.10 -4.51 9.19
C LEU A 68 -0.64 -5.28 10.44
N ARG A 69 -1.34 -5.16 11.57
CA ARG A 69 -1.04 -5.92 12.81
C ARG A 69 -1.20 -7.42 12.59
N SER A 70 -2.21 -7.86 11.84
CA SER A 70 -2.42 -9.29 11.55
C SER A 70 -1.29 -9.92 10.75
N ASN A 71 -0.53 -9.09 10.02
CA ASN A 71 0.67 -9.48 9.27
C ASN A 71 1.98 -9.27 10.06
N GLY A 72 1.90 -8.96 11.36
CA GLY A 72 3.06 -8.88 12.23
C GLY A 72 3.81 -7.54 12.22
N PHE A 73 3.20 -6.48 11.70
CA PHE A 73 3.75 -5.12 11.81
C PHE A 73 3.48 -4.53 13.19
N GLU A 74 4.45 -3.79 13.73
CA GLU A 74 4.24 -2.88 14.84
C GLU A 74 3.58 -1.60 14.31
N VAL A 75 2.37 -1.28 14.79
CA VAL A 75 1.57 -0.17 14.25
C VAL A 75 1.31 0.89 15.30
N SER A 76 1.74 2.12 14.98
CA SER A 76 1.44 3.37 15.70
C SER A 76 0.31 4.10 14.99
N GLU A 77 -0.70 4.47 15.76
CA GLU A 77 -1.91 5.19 15.29
C GLU A 77 -1.89 6.64 15.73
N GLY A 78 -2.74 7.47 15.12
CA GLY A 78 -2.93 8.87 15.52
C GLY A 78 -1.83 9.81 15.06
N ILE A 79 -0.99 9.42 14.10
CA ILE A 79 0.12 10.23 13.63
C ILE A 79 -0.40 11.36 12.72
N GLY A 80 -0.30 12.59 13.21
CA GLY A 80 -0.84 13.74 12.49
C GLY A 80 -2.38 13.75 12.40
N GLY A 81 -3.07 13.09 13.34
CA GLY A 81 -4.53 12.95 13.41
C GLY A 81 -4.96 11.50 13.23
N THR A 82 -5.46 11.13 12.07
CA THR A 82 -5.89 9.74 11.75
C THR A 82 -4.81 8.90 11.05
N GLY A 83 -3.63 9.44 10.82
CA GLY A 83 -2.53 8.75 10.15
C GLY A 83 -1.97 7.57 10.96
N ILE A 84 -1.39 6.61 10.25
CA ILE A 84 -0.75 5.44 10.84
C ILE A 84 0.66 5.25 10.27
N VAL A 85 1.54 4.68 11.11
CA VAL A 85 2.87 4.20 10.71
C VAL A 85 3.02 2.78 11.20
N ALA A 86 3.40 1.88 10.31
CA ALA A 86 3.65 0.49 10.62
C ALA A 86 5.08 0.11 10.25
N LEU A 87 5.79 -0.55 11.17
CA LEU A 87 7.17 -0.98 10.98
C LEU A 87 7.28 -2.50 11.03
N MET A 88 8.12 -3.05 10.18
CA MET A 88 8.58 -4.43 10.24
C MET A 88 10.09 -4.47 10.04
N GLU A 89 10.80 -4.84 11.09
CA GLU A 89 12.25 -5.07 11.02
C GLU A 89 12.56 -6.49 10.56
N ASN A 90 13.53 -6.62 9.67
CA ASN A 90 13.97 -7.90 9.12
C ASN A 90 15.49 -7.93 8.90
N GLY A 91 16.25 -7.71 9.97
CA GLY A 91 17.70 -7.70 9.95
C GLY A 91 18.33 -6.40 9.43
N PRO A 92 19.65 -6.36 9.24
CA PRO A 92 20.34 -5.17 8.79
C PRO A 92 20.02 -4.86 7.32
N GLY A 93 19.88 -3.56 7.01
CA GLY A 93 19.58 -3.10 5.66
C GLY A 93 18.92 -1.72 5.66
N PRO A 94 18.45 -1.24 4.50
CA PRO A 94 17.83 0.06 4.38
C PRO A 94 16.45 0.14 5.04
N LEU A 95 16.04 1.35 5.39
CA LEU A 95 14.66 1.69 5.72
C LEU A 95 13.92 2.06 4.41
N VAL A 96 12.98 1.25 4.01
CA VAL A 96 12.17 1.47 2.80
C VAL A 96 10.74 1.83 3.20
N MET A 97 10.25 2.96 2.72
CA MET A 97 8.91 3.45 3.01
C MET A 97 7.98 3.23 1.82
N LEU A 98 6.78 2.71 2.09
CA LEU A 98 5.65 2.73 1.16
C LEU A 98 4.50 3.54 1.75
N ARG A 99 3.88 4.38 0.93
CA ARG A 99 2.79 5.26 1.35
C ARG A 99 1.51 4.99 0.57
N ALA A 100 0.38 4.94 1.28
CA ALA A 100 -0.96 5.07 0.72
C ALA A 100 -1.71 6.20 1.42
N ASP A 101 -2.48 6.97 0.67
CA ASP A 101 -3.45 7.92 1.19
C ASP A 101 -4.75 7.22 1.57
N MET A 102 -5.56 7.82 2.46
CA MET A 102 -6.70 7.12 3.07
C MET A 102 -8.04 7.82 2.88
N ASP A 103 -8.06 9.10 2.56
CA ASP A 103 -9.26 9.90 2.54
C ASP A 103 -10.06 9.79 1.23
N GLY A 104 -11.36 10.07 1.33
CA GLY A 104 -12.28 10.20 0.22
C GLY A 104 -12.68 11.66 -0.03
N LEU A 105 -13.35 11.88 -1.14
CA LEU A 105 -13.80 13.19 -1.61
C LEU A 105 -15.28 13.45 -1.26
N PRO A 106 -15.69 14.71 -1.02
CA PRO A 106 -17.07 15.09 -0.72
C PRO A 106 -17.95 15.07 -1.98
N LEU A 107 -18.05 13.90 -2.62
CA LEU A 107 -18.74 13.67 -3.88
C LEU A 107 -19.73 12.51 -3.76
N LYS A 108 -20.88 12.63 -4.45
CA LYS A 108 -21.83 11.53 -4.58
C LYS A 108 -21.35 10.58 -5.69
N GLU A 109 -21.20 9.34 -5.36
CA GLU A 109 -20.87 8.31 -6.35
C GLU A 109 -22.03 8.08 -7.34
N LYS A 110 -21.68 7.92 -8.62
CA LYS A 110 -22.61 7.66 -9.73
C LYS A 110 -22.11 6.53 -10.64
N SER A 111 -21.25 5.65 -10.15
CA SER A 111 -20.67 4.55 -10.91
C SER A 111 -21.71 3.49 -11.36
N GLY A 112 -22.78 3.34 -10.58
CA GLY A 112 -23.76 2.27 -10.79
C GLY A 112 -23.27 0.90 -10.33
N LEU A 113 -22.12 0.82 -9.66
CA LEU A 113 -21.59 -0.43 -9.15
C LEU A 113 -22.46 -0.99 -8.01
N PRO A 114 -22.56 -2.31 -7.86
CA PRO A 114 -23.36 -2.92 -6.79
C PRO A 114 -22.79 -2.67 -5.40
N TYR A 115 -21.56 -2.18 -5.31
CA TYR A 115 -20.87 -1.79 -4.09
C TYR A 115 -20.55 -0.27 -4.04
N ALA A 116 -21.20 0.54 -4.86
CA ALA A 116 -21.06 1.98 -4.84
C ALA A 116 -21.29 2.56 -3.43
N SER A 117 -20.54 3.59 -3.08
CA SER A 117 -20.68 4.27 -1.81
C SER A 117 -22.02 5.01 -1.72
N THR A 118 -22.72 4.82 -0.63
CA THR A 118 -23.87 5.62 -0.19
C THR A 118 -23.57 6.37 1.10
N ALA A 119 -22.30 6.39 1.51
CA ALA A 119 -21.86 7.01 2.75
C ALA A 119 -22.10 8.53 2.73
N THR A 120 -22.46 9.05 3.88
CA THR A 120 -22.48 10.49 4.17
C THR A 120 -21.73 10.76 5.46
N GLN A 121 -20.98 11.86 5.50
CA GLN A 121 -20.19 12.19 6.68
C GLN A 121 -20.23 13.70 6.96
N LEU A 122 -20.21 14.05 8.23
CA LEU A 122 -20.01 15.43 8.68
C LEU A 122 -18.54 15.80 8.44
N ASP A 123 -18.31 16.82 7.63
CA ASP A 123 -16.98 17.38 7.42
C ASP A 123 -16.58 18.22 8.66
N PRO A 124 -15.54 17.82 9.40
CA PRO A 124 -15.16 18.51 10.63
C PRO A 124 -14.63 19.93 10.39
N ILE A 125 -14.25 20.27 9.15
CA ILE A 125 -13.72 21.61 8.82
C ILE A 125 -14.85 22.59 8.47
N THR A 126 -15.82 22.14 7.68
CA THR A 126 -16.91 23.03 7.20
C THR A 126 -18.16 22.93 8.04
N GLY A 127 -18.31 21.91 8.89
CA GLY A 127 -19.52 21.63 9.67
C GLY A 127 -20.72 21.18 8.82
N LYS A 128 -20.51 20.81 7.54
CA LYS A 128 -21.56 20.36 6.62
C LYS A 128 -21.49 18.86 6.40
N VAL A 129 -22.64 18.25 6.14
CA VAL A 129 -22.72 16.83 5.76
C VAL A 129 -22.60 16.71 4.24
N PHE A 130 -21.72 15.82 3.79
CA PHE A 130 -21.50 15.53 2.38
C PHE A 130 -21.65 14.02 2.10
N PRO A 131 -22.10 13.64 0.89
CA PRO A 131 -21.85 12.30 0.38
C PRO A 131 -20.35 12.12 0.18
N VAL A 132 -19.84 10.89 0.34
CA VAL A 132 -18.42 10.61 0.25
C VAL A 132 -18.16 9.46 -0.73
N MET A 133 -17.12 9.58 -1.55
CA MET A 133 -16.64 8.50 -2.41
C MET A 133 -15.11 8.53 -2.56
N HIS A 134 -14.53 7.38 -2.86
CA HIS A 134 -13.13 7.29 -3.29
C HIS A 134 -12.98 7.62 -4.78
N ALA A 135 -13.19 8.88 -5.17
CA ALA A 135 -13.08 9.31 -6.56
C ALA A 135 -11.64 9.39 -7.07
N CYS A 136 -10.66 9.46 -6.18
CA CYS A 136 -9.23 9.46 -6.49
C CYS A 136 -8.59 8.06 -6.42
N GLY A 137 -9.33 7.05 -5.95
CA GLY A 137 -8.87 5.65 -5.91
C GLY A 137 -8.01 5.30 -4.70
N HIS A 138 -8.11 6.04 -3.60
CA HIS A 138 -7.34 5.76 -2.39
C HIS A 138 -7.70 4.41 -1.75
N ASP A 139 -8.89 3.89 -1.98
CA ASP A 139 -9.29 2.52 -1.64
C ASP A 139 -8.41 1.45 -2.30
N VAL A 140 -8.01 1.66 -3.56
CA VAL A 140 -7.05 0.81 -4.27
C VAL A 140 -5.67 0.92 -3.63
N HIS A 141 -5.24 2.14 -3.27
CA HIS A 141 -3.94 2.38 -2.65
C HIS A 141 -3.82 1.68 -1.29
N ILE A 142 -4.81 1.85 -0.41
CA ILE A 142 -4.86 1.21 0.91
C ILE A 142 -4.88 -0.31 0.78
N THR A 143 -5.70 -0.84 -0.12
CA THR A 143 -5.81 -2.28 -0.36
C THR A 143 -4.49 -2.86 -0.86
N SER A 144 -3.81 -2.17 -1.77
CA SER A 144 -2.50 -2.58 -2.27
C SER A 144 -1.43 -2.53 -1.18
N LEU A 145 -1.47 -1.53 -0.30
CA LEU A 145 -0.58 -1.45 0.85
C LEU A 145 -0.78 -2.64 1.79
N ALA A 146 -2.03 -3.01 2.10
CA ALA A 146 -2.37 -4.17 2.91
C ALA A 146 -1.94 -5.49 2.25
N GLY A 147 -2.09 -5.60 0.93
CA GLY A 147 -1.60 -6.74 0.16
C GLY A 147 -0.09 -6.86 0.17
N THR A 148 0.61 -5.73 -0.01
CA THR A 148 2.07 -5.67 0.07
C THR A 148 2.58 -6.07 1.45
N ALA A 149 1.94 -5.60 2.51
CA ALA A 149 2.28 -5.98 3.88
C ALA A 149 2.30 -7.49 4.06
N LYS A 150 1.25 -8.19 3.61
CA LYS A 150 1.15 -9.65 3.69
C LYS A 150 2.24 -10.33 2.86
N GLN A 151 2.43 -9.92 1.60
CA GLN A 151 3.42 -10.54 0.72
C GLN A 151 4.85 -10.37 1.26
N MET A 152 5.19 -9.24 1.87
CA MET A 152 6.49 -9.01 2.49
C MET A 152 6.66 -9.79 3.79
N ALA A 153 5.62 -9.88 4.62
CA ALA A 153 5.63 -10.65 5.85
C ALA A 153 5.83 -12.16 5.61
N GLU A 154 5.18 -12.71 4.58
CA GLU A 154 5.30 -14.13 4.20
C GLU A 154 6.63 -14.47 3.52
N ARG A 155 7.41 -13.48 3.08
CA ARG A 155 8.67 -13.65 2.34
C ARG A 155 9.87 -13.00 3.02
N ARG A 156 9.91 -13.04 4.35
CA ARG A 156 11.01 -12.43 5.12
C ARG A 156 12.39 -13.01 4.77
N ASP A 157 12.43 -14.21 4.22
CA ASP A 157 13.65 -14.86 3.70
C ASP A 157 14.18 -14.26 2.37
N LYS A 158 13.43 -13.38 1.72
CA LYS A 158 13.76 -12.76 0.44
C LYS A 158 14.24 -11.31 0.52
N TRP A 159 14.22 -10.70 1.71
CA TRP A 159 14.62 -9.31 1.90
C TRP A 159 15.22 -9.09 3.27
N SER A 160 15.92 -7.97 3.45
CA SER A 160 16.43 -7.50 4.74
C SER A 160 16.34 -5.98 4.84
N GLY A 161 16.40 -5.47 6.07
CA GLY A 161 16.20 -4.05 6.39
C GLY A 161 14.92 -3.82 7.16
N THR A 162 14.40 -2.62 7.08
CA THR A 162 13.13 -2.23 7.72
C THR A 162 12.12 -1.75 6.68
N LEU A 163 10.92 -2.29 6.73
CA LEU A 163 9.79 -1.83 5.92
C LEU A 163 8.91 -0.91 6.77
N MET A 164 8.72 0.33 6.30
CA MET A 164 7.81 1.31 6.87
C MET A 164 6.60 1.47 5.95
N LEU A 165 5.40 1.22 6.47
CA LEU A 165 4.16 1.43 5.74
C LEU A 165 3.41 2.60 6.36
N ILE A 166 3.01 3.56 5.53
CA ILE A 166 2.30 4.78 5.97
C ILE A 166 0.91 4.81 5.38
N GLY A 167 -0.11 4.90 6.26
CA GLY A 167 -1.44 5.36 5.91
C GLY A 167 -1.53 6.86 6.14
N GLN A 168 -1.45 7.66 5.06
CA GLN A 168 -1.48 9.11 5.16
C GLN A 168 -2.92 9.62 5.14
N PRO A 169 -3.34 10.44 6.12
CA PRO A 169 -4.64 11.08 6.13
C PRO A 169 -4.65 12.34 5.24
N ALA A 170 -5.83 12.88 4.99
CA ALA A 170 -6.10 14.23 4.48
C ALA A 170 -5.21 14.65 3.30
N GLU A 171 -5.06 13.77 2.30
CA GLU A 171 -4.30 14.04 1.08
C GLU A 171 -5.03 15.06 0.21
N GLU A 172 -6.33 14.90 0.01
CA GLU A 172 -7.18 15.74 -0.82
C GLU A 172 -7.26 17.21 -0.36
N ARG A 173 -6.82 17.47 0.87
CA ARG A 173 -6.70 18.82 1.44
C ARG A 173 -5.26 19.28 1.58
N ILE A 174 -4.29 18.48 1.14
CA ILE A 174 -2.84 18.78 1.24
C ILE A 174 -2.42 19.06 2.70
N MET A 175 -3.07 18.40 3.65
CA MET A 175 -2.87 18.65 5.08
C MET A 175 -2.16 17.52 5.81
N GLY A 176 -2.45 16.27 5.43
CA GLY A 176 -2.07 15.09 6.20
C GLY A 176 -0.57 14.86 6.31
N ALA A 177 0.16 14.89 5.20
CA ALA A 177 1.61 14.74 5.24
C ALA A 177 2.27 15.80 6.15
N ARG A 178 1.81 17.06 6.05
CA ARG A 178 2.31 18.14 6.93
C ARG A 178 1.95 17.93 8.39
N ALA A 179 0.77 17.35 8.67
CA ALA A 179 0.36 17.02 10.03
C ALA A 179 1.23 15.91 10.61
N MET A 180 1.50 14.85 9.85
CA MET A 180 2.41 13.77 10.26
C MET A 180 3.84 14.30 10.50
N MET A 181 4.33 15.19 9.64
CA MET A 181 5.65 15.82 9.83
C MET A 181 5.70 16.69 11.10
N ARG A 182 4.65 17.45 11.42
CA ARG A 182 4.56 18.21 12.68
C ARG A 182 4.48 17.31 13.92
N ASP A 183 4.00 16.08 13.77
CA ASP A 183 3.97 15.05 14.80
C ASP A 183 5.30 14.26 14.89
N ASN A 184 6.38 14.86 14.40
CA ASN A 184 7.74 14.32 14.44
C ASN A 184 7.89 12.95 13.77
N LEU A 185 7.28 12.77 12.60
CA LEU A 185 7.29 11.50 11.85
C LEU A 185 8.70 10.89 11.77
N TRP A 186 9.66 11.65 11.26
CA TRP A 186 11.01 11.12 11.05
C TRP A 186 11.81 10.94 12.32
N GLN A 187 11.59 11.78 13.33
CA GLN A 187 12.25 11.65 14.65
C GLN A 187 11.77 10.41 15.41
N ARG A 188 10.52 10.02 15.21
CA ARG A 188 9.89 8.88 15.90
C ARG A 188 10.16 7.55 15.21
N PHE A 189 10.18 7.54 13.88
CA PHE A 189 10.15 6.31 13.10
C PHE A 189 11.36 6.13 12.17
N GLY A 190 12.25 7.11 12.09
CA GLY A 190 13.40 7.12 11.19
C GLY A 190 13.11 7.80 9.85
N THR A 191 14.15 8.32 9.22
CA THR A 191 14.10 8.86 7.86
C THR A 191 14.35 7.73 6.88
N PRO A 192 13.46 7.47 5.91
CA PRO A 192 13.65 6.39 4.96
C PRO A 192 14.82 6.66 4.00
N ASP A 193 15.57 5.61 3.66
CA ASP A 193 16.57 5.63 2.60
C ASP A 193 15.89 5.66 1.21
N TYR A 194 14.72 5.01 1.10
CA TYR A 194 13.91 4.97 -0.12
C TYR A 194 12.44 5.17 0.22
N ALA A 195 11.75 5.98 -0.58
CA ALA A 195 10.32 6.24 -0.43
C ALA A 195 9.59 5.92 -1.73
N LEU A 196 8.53 5.14 -1.63
CA LEU A 196 7.71 4.72 -2.75
C LEU A 196 6.24 5.07 -2.47
N ALA A 197 5.56 5.62 -3.47
CA ALA A 197 4.12 5.76 -3.49
C ALA A 197 3.62 5.44 -4.89
N PHE A 198 2.45 4.83 -5.01
CA PHE A 198 1.82 4.69 -6.31
C PHE A 198 0.46 5.38 -6.30
N HIS A 199 0.01 5.76 -7.48
CA HIS A 199 -1.30 6.37 -7.66
C HIS A 199 -1.96 5.78 -8.90
N VAL A 200 -3.24 5.41 -8.79
CA VAL A 200 -4.03 5.01 -9.95
C VAL A 200 -4.29 6.21 -10.85
N SER A 201 -4.34 5.98 -12.15
CA SER A 201 -4.57 7.05 -13.13
C SER A 201 -5.59 6.60 -14.16
N ALA A 202 -6.66 7.38 -14.34
CA ALA A 202 -7.67 7.13 -15.37
C ALA A 202 -7.12 7.27 -16.80
N GLY A 203 -6.01 7.99 -16.99
CA GLY A 203 -5.35 8.15 -18.27
C GLY A 203 -4.43 6.97 -18.66
N LEU A 204 -4.16 6.05 -17.75
CA LEU A 204 -3.31 4.90 -17.99
C LEU A 204 -4.15 3.62 -18.11
N ARG A 205 -3.91 2.83 -19.18
CA ARG A 205 -4.63 1.55 -19.34
C ARG A 205 -4.30 0.58 -18.20
N ALA A 206 -5.29 -0.16 -17.73
CA ALA A 206 -5.10 -1.23 -16.75
C ALA A 206 -4.00 -2.21 -17.21
N GLY A 207 -3.14 -2.61 -16.28
CA GLY A 207 -1.97 -3.44 -16.54
C GLY A 207 -0.71 -2.70 -16.98
N LEU A 208 -0.77 -1.37 -17.13
CA LEU A 208 0.41 -0.53 -17.37
C LEU A 208 0.82 0.18 -16.08
N ILE A 209 2.13 0.27 -15.89
CA ILE A 209 2.75 1.04 -14.80
C ILE A 209 3.67 2.08 -15.44
N ASN A 210 3.54 3.32 -15.00
CA ASN A 210 4.49 4.39 -15.31
C ASN A 210 5.32 4.67 -14.06
N VAL A 211 6.62 4.73 -14.19
CA VAL A 211 7.55 5.05 -13.10
C VAL A 211 8.18 6.39 -13.39
N GLN A 212 8.11 7.29 -12.41
CA GLN A 212 8.79 8.57 -12.45
C GLN A 212 9.75 8.64 -11.27
N GLU A 213 11.01 8.90 -11.54
CA GLU A 213 11.99 9.19 -10.50
C GLU A 213 11.74 10.62 -9.98
N GLY A 214 11.85 10.77 -8.66
CA GLY A 214 11.67 12.04 -7.98
C GLY A 214 12.96 12.89 -7.95
#